data_70520f787c458fc7894b965ad6df8ed0
#
_entry.id   70520f787c458fc7894b965ad6df8ed0
#
_cell.length_a   1.000
_cell.length_b   1.000
_cell.length_c   1.000
_cell.angle_alpha   90.00
_cell.angle_beta   90.00
_cell.angle_gamma   90.00
#
_symmetry.space_group_name_H-M   'P 1'
#
loop_
_entity.id
_entity.type
_entity.pdbx_description
1 polymer ?
#
loop_
_entity_poly.entity_id
_entity_poly.type
_entity_poly.pdbx_seq_one_letter_code
_entity_poly.pdbx_strand_id
1 'polypeptide(L)'
;MRYFSSPLIRRVLISVGLLVLSVSVSAAELAAGAPQSQGMSPIRLSRIHDLMQTEVTENRVPGAVVLVARKGKIVYADAVGFQDKPSAKPMTRDAIFRAYSMTKPMVSVLTMMLVEEGRLQLNDPVSKFFPS
;
A
#
# COMPACT_ATOMS: atom_id res chain seq x y z
N MET A 1 20.22 37.45 37.80
CA MET A 1 19.49 36.51 36.87
C MET A 1 20.32 35.25 36.66
N ARG A 2 20.21 34.24 37.54
CA ARG A 2 20.95 32.95 37.48
C ARG A 2 20.07 31.82 38.03
N TYR A 3 18.99 31.44 37.30
CA TYR A 3 18.07 30.41 37.78
C TYR A 3 17.74 29.30 36.73
N PHE A 4 18.57 29.11 35.71
CA PHE A 4 18.29 28.09 34.70
C PHE A 4 19.43 27.08 34.42
N SER A 5 20.25 26.78 35.45
CA SER A 5 21.40 25.88 35.27
C SER A 5 21.40 24.64 36.18
N SER A 6 20.23 24.16 36.61
CA SER A 6 20.23 22.91 37.36
C SER A 6 20.23 21.72 36.35
N PRO A 7 21.15 20.75 36.54
CA PRO A 7 21.25 19.58 35.66
C PRO A 7 19.97 18.71 35.65
N LEU A 8 19.14 18.84 36.70
CA LEU A 8 17.85 18.14 36.80
C LEU A 8 16.83 18.68 35.81
N ILE A 9 16.70 20.02 35.68
CA ILE A 9 15.74 20.66 34.73
C ILE A 9 16.11 20.31 33.30
N ARG A 10 17.41 20.29 32.97
CA ARG A 10 17.89 19.93 31.64
C ARG A 10 17.64 18.46 31.30
N ARG A 11 17.75 17.54 32.29
CA ARG A 11 17.41 16.12 32.11
C ARG A 11 15.92 15.89 31.93
N VAL A 12 15.06 16.59 32.67
CA VAL A 12 13.60 16.52 32.54
C VAL A 12 13.13 17.05 31.19
N LEU A 13 13.68 18.17 30.70
CA LEU A 13 13.34 18.73 29.38
C LEU A 13 13.80 17.82 28.24
N ILE A 14 14.95 17.14 28.35
CA ILE A 14 15.42 16.17 27.37
C ILE A 14 14.51 14.91 27.38
N SER A 15 14.10 14.44 28.56
CA SER A 15 13.21 13.27 28.68
C SER A 15 11.78 13.54 28.16
N VAL A 16 11.26 14.75 28.37
CA VAL A 16 9.95 15.16 27.82
C VAL A 16 10.04 15.37 26.30
N GLY A 17 11.16 15.89 25.78
CA GLY A 17 11.39 16.03 24.34
C GLY A 17 11.50 14.68 23.60
N LEU A 18 12.04 13.63 24.25
CA LEU A 18 12.15 12.30 23.66
C LEU A 18 10.82 11.52 23.66
N LEU A 19 9.89 11.87 24.55
CA LEU A 19 8.60 11.17 24.66
C LEU A 19 7.57 11.59 23.59
N VAL A 20 7.80 12.69 22.88
CA VAL A 20 6.84 13.25 21.91
C VAL A 20 7.09 12.76 20.47
N LEU A 21 8.18 12.03 20.20
CA LEU A 21 8.55 11.64 18.83
C LEU A 21 8.15 10.23 18.42
N SER A 22 7.29 9.55 19.18
CA SER A 22 6.70 8.27 18.74
C SER A 22 5.38 8.52 18.02
N VAL A 23 5.38 9.29 16.93
CA VAL A 23 4.28 9.26 15.98
C VAL A 23 4.41 7.94 15.22
N SER A 24 3.76 6.90 15.72
CA SER A 24 3.55 5.68 14.96
C SER A 24 2.69 6.07 13.76
N VAL A 25 3.30 6.27 12.59
CA VAL A 25 2.59 6.31 11.32
C VAL A 25 2.08 4.89 11.08
N SER A 26 0.93 4.57 11.66
CA SER A 26 0.18 3.38 11.29
C SER A 26 -0.42 3.67 9.92
N ALA A 27 0.02 2.91 8.90
CA ALA A 27 -0.70 2.90 7.64
C ALA A 27 -2.14 2.44 7.94
N ALA A 28 -3.11 3.34 7.82
CA ALA A 28 -4.49 3.02 8.08
C ALA A 28 -4.96 2.02 7.02
N GLU A 29 -5.26 0.80 7.45
CA GLU A 29 -5.90 -0.18 6.60
C GLU A 29 -7.27 0.36 6.16
N LEU A 30 -7.59 0.24 4.86
CA LEU A 30 -8.87 0.70 4.36
C LEU A 30 -9.99 -0.12 5.00
N ALA A 31 -10.87 0.56 5.74
CA ALA A 31 -12.02 -0.09 6.37
C ALA A 31 -12.98 -0.67 5.32
N ALA A 32 -13.60 -1.81 5.64
CA ALA A 32 -14.68 -2.34 4.85
C ALA A 32 -15.92 -1.43 4.90
N GLY A 33 -16.66 -1.35 3.81
CA GLY A 33 -17.89 -0.58 3.69
C GLY A 33 -18.96 -1.30 2.88
N ALA A 34 -20.24 -1.14 3.27
CA ALA A 34 -21.32 -1.68 2.48
C ALA A 34 -21.36 -1.01 1.10
N PRO A 35 -21.41 -1.77 -0.01
CA PRO A 35 -21.42 -1.20 -1.36
C PRO A 35 -22.48 -0.15 -1.58
N GLN A 36 -23.70 -0.39 -1.10
CA GLN A 36 -24.85 0.51 -1.26
C GLN A 36 -24.59 1.88 -0.61
N SER A 37 -23.98 1.90 0.60
CA SER A 37 -23.66 3.14 1.30
C SER A 37 -22.61 3.98 0.56
N GLN A 38 -21.87 3.36 -0.35
CA GLN A 38 -20.89 4.00 -1.21
C GLN A 38 -21.43 4.25 -2.64
N GLY A 39 -22.74 4.06 -2.87
CA GLY A 39 -23.37 4.25 -4.18
C GLY A 39 -22.97 3.21 -5.21
N MET A 40 -22.70 1.98 -4.80
CA MET A 40 -22.40 0.84 -5.68
C MET A 40 -23.41 -0.28 -5.49
N SER A 41 -23.73 -0.98 -6.57
CA SER A 41 -24.68 -2.09 -6.57
C SER A 41 -23.96 -3.40 -6.20
N PRO A 42 -24.34 -4.09 -5.12
CA PRO A 42 -23.79 -5.41 -4.78
C PRO A 42 -24.03 -6.44 -5.88
N ILE A 43 -25.20 -6.40 -6.51
CA ILE A 43 -25.57 -7.32 -7.62
C ILE A 43 -24.65 -7.13 -8.83
N ARG A 44 -24.22 -5.89 -9.11
CA ARG A 44 -23.25 -5.64 -10.20
C ARG A 44 -21.84 -6.06 -9.80
N LEU A 45 -21.47 -5.88 -8.52
CA LEU A 45 -20.18 -6.31 -8.02
C LEU A 45 -20.05 -7.84 -8.00
N SER A 46 -21.12 -8.60 -7.71
CA SER A 46 -21.07 -10.06 -7.74
C SER A 46 -20.75 -10.63 -9.12
N ARG A 47 -21.09 -9.92 -10.20
CA ARG A 47 -20.72 -10.34 -11.57
C ARG A 47 -19.21 -10.42 -11.79
N ILE A 48 -18.42 -9.71 -10.96
CA ILE A 48 -16.95 -9.82 -11.01
C ILE A 48 -16.52 -11.23 -10.60
N HIS A 49 -17.15 -11.80 -9.56
CA HIS A 49 -16.90 -13.18 -9.15
C HIS A 49 -17.16 -14.15 -10.31
N ASP A 50 -18.34 -14.06 -10.91
CA ASP A 50 -18.75 -14.95 -12.00
C ASP A 50 -17.79 -14.89 -13.18
N LEU A 51 -17.36 -13.67 -13.54
CA LEU A 51 -16.37 -13.46 -14.59
C LEU A 51 -15.02 -14.10 -14.24
N MET A 52 -14.48 -13.81 -13.05
CA MET A 52 -13.19 -14.36 -12.61
C MET A 52 -13.24 -15.89 -12.52
N GLN A 53 -14.34 -16.43 -12.02
CA GLN A 53 -14.53 -17.89 -11.92
C GLN A 53 -14.57 -18.54 -13.32
N THR A 54 -15.19 -17.90 -14.30
CA THR A 54 -15.18 -18.33 -15.68
C THR A 54 -13.76 -18.38 -16.25
N GLU A 55 -12.97 -17.31 -16.04
CA GLU A 55 -11.58 -17.24 -16.52
C GLU A 55 -10.72 -18.38 -15.93
N VAL A 56 -10.94 -18.70 -14.66
CA VAL A 56 -10.24 -19.83 -14.00
C VAL A 56 -10.70 -21.18 -14.54
N THR A 57 -12.02 -21.37 -14.70
CA THR A 57 -12.61 -22.62 -15.18
C THR A 57 -12.19 -22.94 -16.61
N GLU A 58 -12.12 -21.92 -17.46
CA GLU A 58 -11.65 -22.04 -18.84
C GLU A 58 -10.11 -22.07 -18.98
N ASN A 59 -9.39 -22.14 -17.85
CA ASN A 59 -7.93 -22.20 -17.79
C ASN A 59 -7.20 -21.00 -18.44
N ARG A 60 -7.85 -19.84 -18.55
CA ARG A 60 -7.20 -18.61 -19.04
C ARG A 60 -6.26 -17.98 -18.00
N VAL A 61 -6.62 -18.12 -16.72
CA VAL A 61 -5.75 -17.72 -15.59
C VAL A 61 -5.80 -18.79 -14.51
N PRO A 62 -4.71 -18.97 -13.75
CA PRO A 62 -4.70 -19.95 -12.65
C PRO A 62 -5.56 -19.49 -11.46
N GLY A 63 -5.66 -18.21 -11.23
CA GLY A 63 -6.43 -17.57 -10.16
C GLY A 63 -6.35 -16.06 -10.26
N ALA A 64 -7.21 -15.38 -9.51
CA ALA A 64 -7.28 -13.93 -9.49
C ALA A 64 -7.69 -13.40 -8.12
N VAL A 65 -7.24 -12.18 -7.82
CA VAL A 65 -7.71 -11.39 -6.67
C VAL A 65 -8.20 -10.05 -7.20
N VAL A 66 -9.39 -9.64 -6.78
CA VAL A 66 -9.94 -8.32 -7.10
C VAL A 66 -10.31 -7.59 -5.82
N LEU A 67 -9.94 -6.31 -5.78
CA LEU A 67 -10.32 -5.39 -4.71
C LEU A 67 -10.88 -4.12 -5.35
N VAL A 68 -12.06 -3.70 -4.89
CA VAL A 68 -12.66 -2.41 -5.28
C VAL A 68 -12.80 -1.55 -4.04
N ALA A 69 -12.20 -0.36 -4.09
CA ALA A 69 -12.35 0.65 -3.04
C ALA A 69 -13.07 1.88 -3.59
N ARG A 70 -13.93 2.50 -2.78
CA ARG A 70 -14.61 3.75 -3.11
C ARG A 70 -14.75 4.61 -1.87
N LYS A 71 -14.45 5.92 -1.98
CA LYS A 71 -14.51 6.89 -0.87
C LYS A 71 -13.75 6.41 0.37
N GLY A 72 -12.54 5.84 0.17
CA GLY A 72 -11.69 5.36 1.25
C GLY A 72 -12.18 4.07 1.95
N LYS A 73 -13.12 3.32 1.35
CA LYS A 73 -13.63 2.06 1.90
C LYS A 73 -13.56 0.93 0.88
N ILE A 74 -13.19 -0.27 1.33
CA ILE A 74 -13.24 -1.49 0.52
C ILE A 74 -14.70 -1.91 0.41
N VAL A 75 -15.26 -1.90 -0.79
CA VAL A 75 -16.65 -2.25 -1.08
C VAL A 75 -16.80 -3.62 -1.73
N TYR A 76 -15.71 -4.18 -2.22
CA TYR A 76 -15.65 -5.54 -2.75
C TYR A 76 -14.22 -6.05 -2.64
N ALA A 77 -14.05 -7.29 -2.20
CA ALA A 77 -12.78 -7.99 -2.21
C ALA A 77 -13.04 -9.49 -2.36
N ASP A 78 -12.42 -10.10 -3.36
CA ASP A 78 -12.64 -11.49 -3.69
C ASP A 78 -11.37 -12.16 -4.23
N ALA A 79 -11.30 -13.48 -4.10
CA ALA A 79 -10.20 -14.29 -4.58
C ALA A 79 -10.77 -15.62 -5.13
N VAL A 80 -10.37 -15.99 -6.34
CA VAL A 80 -10.84 -17.23 -7.01
C VAL A 80 -9.66 -18.00 -7.59
N GLY A 81 -9.82 -19.32 -7.70
CA GLY A 81 -8.81 -20.21 -8.27
C GLY A 81 -7.64 -20.51 -7.35
N PHE A 82 -6.44 -20.61 -7.88
CA PHE A 82 -5.26 -21.14 -7.21
C PHE A 82 -4.08 -20.18 -7.30
N GLN A 83 -3.27 -20.11 -6.22
CA GLN A 83 -1.93 -19.52 -6.23
C GLN A 83 -0.95 -20.42 -6.99
N ASP A 84 -1.11 -21.73 -6.78
CA ASP A 84 -0.34 -22.78 -7.45
C ASP A 84 -1.28 -23.92 -7.79
N LYS A 85 -1.54 -24.11 -9.07
CA LYS A 85 -2.50 -25.10 -9.58
C LYS A 85 -2.00 -26.55 -9.40
N PRO A 86 -0.72 -26.88 -9.65
CA PRO A 86 -0.17 -28.23 -9.41
C PRO A 86 -0.34 -28.72 -7.98
N SER A 87 -0.14 -27.86 -6.98
CA SER A 87 -0.32 -28.22 -5.55
C SER A 87 -1.74 -27.98 -5.04
N ALA A 88 -2.67 -27.54 -5.90
CA ALA A 88 -4.02 -27.15 -5.54
C ALA A 88 -4.08 -26.12 -4.40
N LYS A 89 -3.07 -25.25 -4.27
CA LYS A 89 -3.03 -24.20 -3.26
C LYS A 89 -4.03 -23.11 -3.63
N PRO A 90 -5.10 -22.87 -2.82
CA PRO A 90 -6.15 -21.94 -3.16
C PRO A 90 -5.62 -20.51 -3.22
N MET A 91 -6.25 -19.66 -4.04
CA MET A 91 -6.00 -18.22 -4.06
C MET A 91 -6.55 -17.59 -2.79
N THR A 92 -5.78 -16.64 -2.23
CA THR A 92 -6.20 -15.87 -1.06
C THR A 92 -6.01 -14.38 -1.33
N ARG A 93 -6.75 -13.51 -0.60
CA ARG A 93 -6.69 -12.06 -0.82
C ARG A 93 -5.35 -11.42 -0.43
N ASP A 94 -4.58 -12.10 0.41
CA ASP A 94 -3.24 -11.73 0.87
C ASP A 94 -2.10 -12.37 0.06
N ALA A 95 -2.43 -13.03 -1.05
CA ALA A 95 -1.44 -13.64 -1.92
C ALA A 95 -0.46 -12.60 -2.47
N ILE A 96 0.82 -12.97 -2.52
CA ILE A 96 1.89 -12.12 -3.05
C ILE A 96 1.96 -12.27 -4.57
N PHE A 97 1.83 -11.16 -5.29
CA PHE A 97 1.92 -11.10 -6.75
C PHE A 97 3.21 -10.44 -7.22
N ARG A 98 3.72 -10.92 -8.34
CA ARG A 98 4.79 -10.23 -9.07
C ARG A 98 4.16 -9.07 -9.85
N ALA A 99 4.48 -7.83 -9.46
CA ALA A 99 3.86 -6.63 -10.04
C ALA A 99 4.38 -6.26 -11.44
N TYR A 100 5.53 -6.83 -11.87
CA TYR A 100 6.17 -6.51 -13.15
C TYR A 100 6.22 -4.99 -13.43
N SER A 101 5.75 -4.53 -14.60
CA SER A 101 5.77 -3.12 -14.97
C SER A 101 4.89 -2.20 -14.10
N MET A 102 3.97 -2.74 -13.31
CA MET A 102 3.22 -1.96 -12.32
C MET A 102 4.12 -1.44 -11.17
N THR A 103 5.36 -1.92 -11.07
CA THR A 103 6.39 -1.35 -10.20
C THR A 103 6.78 0.07 -10.61
N LYS A 104 6.70 0.42 -11.91
CA LYS A 104 7.12 1.73 -12.43
C LYS A 104 6.43 2.92 -11.76
N PRO A 105 5.09 2.95 -11.60
CA PRO A 105 4.44 4.05 -10.90
C PRO A 105 4.94 4.23 -9.47
N MET A 106 5.19 3.15 -8.73
CA MET A 106 5.71 3.21 -7.35
C MET A 106 7.11 3.83 -7.31
N VAL A 107 8.01 3.37 -8.20
CA VAL A 107 9.36 3.93 -8.31
C VAL A 107 9.31 5.39 -8.75
N SER A 108 8.42 5.75 -9.68
CA SER A 108 8.24 7.14 -10.12
C SER A 108 7.79 8.05 -8.98
N VAL A 109 6.85 7.62 -8.15
CA VAL A 109 6.42 8.38 -6.96
C VAL A 109 7.60 8.59 -6.00
N LEU A 110 8.37 7.54 -5.68
CA LEU A 110 9.55 7.65 -4.82
C LEU A 110 10.59 8.61 -5.41
N THR A 111 10.81 8.56 -6.73
CA THR A 111 11.71 9.48 -7.43
C THR A 111 11.22 10.93 -7.30
N MET A 112 9.92 11.17 -7.48
CA MET A 112 9.35 12.51 -7.36
C MET A 112 9.41 13.05 -5.92
N MET A 113 9.31 12.18 -4.91
CA MET A 113 9.55 12.58 -3.51
C MET A 113 10.99 13.07 -3.31
N LEU A 114 11.99 12.41 -3.91
CA LEU A 114 13.38 12.86 -3.86
C LEU A 114 13.59 14.19 -4.60
N VAL A 115 12.83 14.42 -5.67
CA VAL A 115 12.85 15.72 -6.39
C VAL A 115 12.25 16.81 -5.50
N GLU A 116 11.14 16.55 -4.84
CA GLU A 116 10.49 17.48 -3.90
C GLU A 116 11.41 17.84 -2.71
N GLU A 117 12.17 16.87 -2.21
CA GLU A 117 13.18 17.06 -1.17
C GLU A 117 14.45 17.78 -1.68
N GLY A 118 14.56 18.09 -2.96
CA GLY A 118 15.75 18.73 -3.59
C GLY A 118 16.99 17.81 -3.67
N ARG A 119 16.83 16.51 -3.47
CA ARG A 119 17.92 15.51 -3.49
C ARG A 119 18.22 15.00 -4.90
N LEU A 120 17.30 15.17 -5.82
CA LEU A 120 17.38 14.74 -7.21
C LEU A 120 16.75 15.80 -8.11
N GLN A 121 17.29 15.98 -9.31
CA GLN A 121 16.69 16.80 -10.38
C GLN A 121 16.37 15.89 -11.57
N LEU A 122 15.27 16.20 -12.29
CA LEU A 122 14.83 15.37 -13.42
C LEU A 122 15.83 15.31 -14.57
N ASN A 123 16.71 16.29 -14.68
CA ASN A 123 17.79 16.38 -15.68
C ASN A 123 19.17 15.92 -15.15
N ASP A 124 19.24 15.40 -13.91
CA ASP A 124 20.49 14.82 -13.41
C ASP A 124 20.89 13.62 -14.26
N PRO A 125 22.16 13.53 -14.68
CA PRO A 125 22.64 12.36 -15.39
C PRO A 125 22.73 11.15 -14.45
N VAL A 126 22.47 9.96 -14.98
CA VAL A 126 22.54 8.69 -14.21
C VAL A 126 23.92 8.48 -13.59
N SER A 127 25.00 8.92 -14.28
CA SER A 127 26.38 8.85 -13.79
C SER A 127 26.63 9.64 -12.49
N LYS A 128 25.77 10.59 -12.14
CA LYS A 128 25.85 11.28 -10.85
C LYS A 128 25.61 10.33 -9.66
N PHE A 129 24.80 9.29 -9.87
CA PHE A 129 24.39 8.34 -8.82
C PHE A 129 25.09 6.99 -8.95
N PHE A 130 25.48 6.64 -10.17
CA PHE A 130 26.17 5.39 -10.49
C PHE A 130 27.44 5.72 -11.29
N PRO A 131 28.51 6.21 -10.63
CA PRO A 131 29.79 6.44 -11.30
C PRO A 131 30.34 5.08 -11.78
N SER A 132 30.91 5.05 -13.01
CA SER A 132 31.59 3.90 -13.61
C SER A 132 32.94 3.64 -12.97
#